data_9bc123071e2c38525f41d279b10a6601
#
_entry.id   9bc123071e2c38525f41d279b10a6601
#
_cell.length_a   1.000
_cell.length_b   1.000
_cell.length_c   1.000
_cell.angle_alpha   90.00
_cell.angle_beta   90.00
_cell.angle_gamma   90.00
#
_symmetry.space_group_name_H-M   'P 1'
#
loop_
_entity.id
_entity.type
_entity.pdbx_description
1 polymer ?
#
loop_
_entity_poly.entity_id
_entity_poly.type
_entity_poly.pdbx_seq_one_letter_code
_entity_poly.pdbx_strand_id
1 'polypeptide(L)'
;FWLLGTLSAVTRGDVLAAAPPALLGLLVLLLLRWRLNLLTLEEDEARALGVRTGALRAGAVAAATLCTAAVTALAGAVGWVGLVVPHVARLLGGPELRRLLPLSALLGGAFLLAVDTLARSAGRTELPLGVLTALLGTPLFLWLLARGGR
;
A
#
# COMPACT_ATOMS: atom_id res chain seq x y z
N PHE A 1 -21.02 -8.19 0.72
CA PHE A 1 -20.34 -7.77 -0.51
C PHE A 1 -19.25 -6.74 -0.22
N TRP A 2 -19.50 -5.69 0.59
CA TRP A 2 -18.50 -4.66 0.91
C TRP A 2 -17.20 -5.23 1.56
N LEU A 3 -17.32 -6.23 2.43
CA LEU A 3 -16.18 -6.90 3.07
C LEU A 3 -15.29 -7.68 2.08
N LEU A 4 -15.81 -8.05 0.91
CA LEU A 4 -15.05 -8.80 -0.10
C LEU A 4 -14.26 -7.89 -1.06
N GLY A 5 -14.44 -6.57 -0.95
CA GLY A 5 -13.81 -5.56 -1.79
C GLY A 5 -14.36 -5.54 -3.22
N THR A 6 -14.85 -4.39 -3.66
CA THR A 6 -15.32 -4.17 -5.04
C THR A 6 -15.20 -2.70 -5.40
N LEU A 7 -14.86 -2.42 -6.66
CA LEU A 7 -14.85 -1.07 -7.21
C LEU A 7 -16.07 -0.79 -8.11
N SER A 8 -16.91 -1.78 -8.34
CA SER A 8 -18.03 -1.68 -9.29
C SER A 8 -19.12 -0.71 -8.87
N ALA A 9 -19.30 -0.53 -7.55
CA ALA A 9 -20.28 0.39 -6.98
C ALA A 9 -19.74 1.81 -6.72
N VAL A 10 -18.45 2.04 -6.96
CA VAL A 10 -17.79 3.31 -6.67
C VAL A 10 -18.20 4.36 -7.70
N THR A 11 -18.76 5.47 -7.22
CA THR A 11 -19.16 6.61 -8.05
C THR A 11 -18.03 7.65 -8.15
N ARG A 12 -18.15 8.57 -9.11
CA ARG A 12 -17.20 9.72 -9.21
C ARG A 12 -17.24 10.59 -7.95
N GLY A 13 -18.42 10.73 -7.33
CA GLY A 13 -18.57 11.48 -6.08
C GLY A 13 -17.77 10.85 -4.93
N ASP A 14 -17.83 9.54 -4.81
CA ASP A 14 -17.09 8.80 -3.78
C ASP A 14 -15.57 8.96 -3.97
N VAL A 15 -15.09 8.88 -5.22
CA VAL A 15 -13.67 9.12 -5.54
C VAL A 15 -13.26 10.53 -5.18
N LEU A 16 -14.06 11.55 -5.51
CA LEU A 16 -13.76 12.94 -5.19
C LEU A 16 -13.76 13.21 -3.68
N ALA A 17 -14.58 12.47 -2.92
CA ALA A 17 -14.61 12.57 -1.46
C ALA A 17 -13.40 11.90 -0.79
N ALA A 18 -12.96 10.75 -1.30
CA ALA A 18 -11.83 10.00 -0.72
C ALA A 18 -10.46 10.45 -1.25
N ALA A 19 -10.39 11.04 -2.43
CA ALA A 19 -9.13 11.48 -3.02
C ALA A 19 -8.37 12.52 -2.15
N PRO A 20 -8.99 13.56 -1.57
CA PRO A 20 -8.28 14.52 -0.75
C PRO A 20 -7.56 13.89 0.46
N PRO A 21 -8.22 13.11 1.33
CA PRO A 21 -7.53 12.49 2.47
C PRO A 21 -6.49 11.44 2.02
N ALA A 22 -6.76 10.67 0.97
CA ALA A 22 -5.80 9.70 0.44
C ALA A 22 -4.55 10.40 -0.11
N LEU A 23 -4.72 11.45 -0.92
CA LEU A 23 -3.61 12.22 -1.47
C LEU A 23 -2.83 12.98 -0.40
N LEU A 24 -3.52 13.52 0.61
CA LEU A 24 -2.86 14.18 1.74
C LEU A 24 -1.96 13.21 2.50
N GLY A 25 -2.48 12.02 2.85
CA GLY A 25 -1.69 11.00 3.53
C GLY A 25 -0.50 10.54 2.68
N LEU A 26 -0.71 10.29 1.38
CA LEU A 26 0.36 9.93 0.45
C LEU A 26 1.42 11.03 0.34
N LEU A 27 1.01 12.29 0.22
CA LEU A 27 1.91 13.44 0.16
C LEU A 27 2.76 13.53 1.43
N VAL A 28 2.16 13.40 2.61
CA VAL A 28 2.88 13.42 3.89
C VAL A 28 3.91 12.30 3.94
N LEU A 29 3.56 11.06 3.54
CA LEU A 29 4.49 9.94 3.49
C LEU A 29 5.65 10.20 2.52
N LEU A 30 5.36 10.75 1.34
CA LEU A 30 6.39 11.10 0.35
C LEU A 30 7.31 12.22 0.83
N LEU A 31 6.81 13.19 1.56
CA LEU A 31 7.62 14.25 2.17
C LEU A 31 8.49 13.71 3.31
N LEU A 32 7.96 12.78 4.11
CA LEU A 32 8.68 12.18 5.22
C LEU A 32 9.66 11.08 4.79
N ARG A 33 9.62 10.59 3.55
CA ARG A 33 10.38 9.41 3.07
C ARG A 33 11.89 9.46 3.38
N TRP A 34 12.50 10.65 3.38
CA TRP A 34 13.89 10.83 3.74
C TRP A 34 14.15 10.60 5.22
N ARG A 35 13.27 11.15 6.07
CA ARG A 35 13.38 11.03 7.52
C ARG A 35 12.99 9.64 8.01
N LEU A 36 12.12 8.93 7.27
CA LEU A 36 11.71 7.58 7.62
C LEU A 36 12.86 6.57 7.55
N ASN A 37 13.86 6.80 6.69
CA ASN A 37 15.07 5.98 6.69
C ASN A 37 15.84 6.06 8.04
N LEU A 38 15.71 7.15 8.78
CA LEU A 38 16.34 7.29 10.09
C LEU A 38 15.67 6.40 11.15
N LEU A 39 14.46 5.92 10.92
CA LEU A 39 13.79 4.95 11.79
C LEU A 39 14.32 3.51 11.62
N THR A 40 15.18 3.26 10.64
CA THR A 40 15.88 1.97 10.47
C THR A 40 17.16 1.89 11.31
N LEU A 41 17.63 3.02 11.85
CA LEU A 41 18.75 3.09 12.79
C LEU A 41 18.28 2.70 14.20
N GLU A 42 19.22 2.34 15.05
CA GLU A 42 18.93 2.18 16.48
C GLU A 42 18.41 3.49 17.10
N GLU A 43 17.52 3.39 18.08
CA GLU A 43 16.82 4.56 18.61
C GLU A 43 17.79 5.60 19.21
N ASP A 44 18.88 5.13 19.80
CA ASP A 44 19.91 6.00 20.38
C ASP A 44 20.72 6.72 19.31
N GLU A 45 21.01 6.05 18.19
CA GLU A 45 21.69 6.67 17.05
C GLU A 45 20.80 7.74 16.40
N ALA A 46 19.52 7.43 16.19
CA ALA A 46 18.57 8.39 15.63
C ALA A 46 18.37 9.62 16.53
N ARG A 47 18.37 9.43 17.86
CA ARG A 47 18.32 10.52 18.85
C ARG A 47 19.58 11.37 18.85
N ALA A 48 20.76 10.75 18.73
CA ALA A 48 22.03 11.47 18.62
C ALA A 48 22.08 12.39 17.40
N LEU A 49 21.37 12.04 16.31
CA LEU A 49 21.16 12.87 15.12
C LEU A 49 20.09 13.96 15.30
N GLY A 50 19.53 14.12 16.50
CA GLY A 50 18.51 15.12 16.83
C GLY A 50 17.11 14.80 16.30
N VAL A 51 16.85 13.54 15.90
CA VAL A 51 15.55 13.12 15.37
C VAL A 51 14.61 12.71 16.50
N ARG A 52 13.44 13.32 16.56
CA ARG A 52 12.35 12.89 17.46
C ARG A 52 11.63 11.69 16.83
N THR A 53 12.17 10.49 17.07
CA THR A 53 11.69 9.21 16.49
C THR A 53 10.22 8.95 16.75
N GLY A 54 9.74 9.27 17.97
CA GLY A 54 8.33 9.08 18.35
C GLY A 54 7.38 9.95 17.52
N ALA A 55 7.69 11.24 17.33
CA ALA A 55 6.88 12.15 16.54
C ALA A 55 6.88 11.76 15.05
N LEU A 56 8.05 11.35 14.53
CA LEU A 56 8.19 10.90 13.14
C LEU A 56 7.38 9.62 12.90
N ARG A 57 7.47 8.65 13.82
CA ARG A 57 6.68 7.40 13.76
C ARG A 57 5.17 7.68 13.83
N ALA A 58 4.74 8.53 14.77
CA ALA A 58 3.33 8.90 14.89
C ALA A 58 2.81 9.59 13.63
N GLY A 59 3.57 10.51 13.04
CA GLY A 59 3.21 11.16 11.79
C GLY A 59 3.11 10.19 10.62
N ALA A 60 4.04 9.25 10.50
CA ALA A 60 4.00 8.21 9.46
C ALA A 60 2.80 7.28 9.62
N VAL A 61 2.51 6.82 10.84
CA VAL A 61 1.36 5.98 11.14
C VAL A 61 0.05 6.72 10.85
N ALA A 62 -0.09 7.97 11.29
CA ALA A 62 -1.27 8.78 11.02
C ALA A 62 -1.51 8.96 9.52
N ALA A 63 -0.46 9.30 8.75
CA ALA A 63 -0.55 9.47 7.31
C ALA A 63 -0.90 8.15 6.59
N ALA A 64 -0.30 7.03 6.98
CA ALA A 64 -0.60 5.71 6.43
C ALA A 64 -2.04 5.29 6.75
N THR A 65 -2.50 5.51 7.99
CA THR A 65 -3.87 5.23 8.41
C THR A 65 -4.87 6.06 7.61
N LEU A 66 -4.59 7.34 7.39
CA LEU A 66 -5.44 8.23 6.61
C LEU A 66 -5.59 7.73 5.16
N CYS A 67 -4.48 7.36 4.49
CA CYS A 67 -4.51 6.75 3.17
C CYS A 67 -5.33 5.47 3.15
N THR A 68 -5.02 4.55 4.06
CA THR A 68 -5.66 3.23 4.10
C THR A 68 -7.15 3.35 4.40
N ALA A 69 -7.54 4.17 5.38
CA ALA A 69 -8.94 4.38 5.72
C ALA A 69 -9.74 4.97 4.56
N ALA A 70 -9.20 5.98 3.86
CA ALA A 70 -9.87 6.61 2.72
C ALA A 70 -10.10 5.59 1.58
N VAL A 71 -9.11 4.77 1.26
CA VAL A 71 -9.21 3.76 0.19
C VAL A 71 -10.10 2.59 0.61
N THR A 72 -9.97 2.12 1.85
CA THR A 72 -10.79 0.99 2.35
C THR A 72 -12.27 1.38 2.48
N ALA A 73 -12.57 2.64 2.81
CA ALA A 73 -13.95 3.14 2.84
C ALA A 73 -14.63 3.03 1.46
N LEU A 74 -13.88 3.18 0.37
CA LEU A 74 -14.38 3.06 -1.01
C LEU A 74 -14.42 1.62 -1.51
N ALA A 75 -13.27 0.96 -1.45
CA ALA A 75 -13.04 -0.31 -2.12
C ALA A 75 -13.34 -1.53 -1.25
N GLY A 76 -13.59 -1.32 0.06
CA GLY A 76 -13.64 -2.41 1.03
C GLY A 76 -12.25 -2.97 1.34
N ALA A 77 -12.20 -4.14 1.97
CA ALA A 77 -10.95 -4.79 2.34
C ALA A 77 -10.30 -5.44 1.11
N VAL A 78 -9.21 -4.86 0.64
CA VAL A 78 -8.36 -5.44 -0.41
C VAL A 78 -7.15 -6.10 0.26
N GLY A 79 -7.15 -7.42 0.27
CA GLY A 79 -6.10 -8.21 0.95
C GLY A 79 -4.81 -8.34 0.11
N TRP A 80 -3.70 -8.72 0.79
CA TRP A 80 -2.41 -9.10 0.21
C TRP A 80 -1.60 -8.01 -0.49
N VAL A 81 -2.22 -6.96 -1.04
CA VAL A 81 -1.54 -5.87 -1.76
C VAL A 81 -0.49 -5.21 -0.87
N GLY A 82 -0.85 -4.93 0.40
CA GLY A 82 0.04 -4.29 1.37
C GLY A 82 1.26 -5.14 1.77
N LEU A 83 1.25 -6.44 1.52
CA LEU A 83 2.39 -7.35 1.77
C LEU A 83 3.20 -7.61 0.51
N VAL A 84 2.51 -7.94 -0.58
CA VAL A 84 3.15 -8.36 -1.84
C VAL A 84 3.84 -7.20 -2.54
N VAL A 85 3.14 -6.08 -2.69
CA VAL A 85 3.65 -4.94 -3.45
C VAL A 85 4.91 -4.32 -2.85
N PRO A 86 4.98 -4.01 -1.53
CA PRO A 86 6.21 -3.49 -0.94
C PRO A 86 7.37 -4.50 -1.00
N HIS A 87 7.07 -5.80 -0.94
CA HIS A 87 8.10 -6.83 -1.06
C HIS A 87 8.71 -6.85 -2.47
N VAL A 88 7.87 -6.83 -3.51
CA VAL A 88 8.33 -6.72 -4.91
C VAL A 88 9.07 -5.41 -5.14
N ALA A 89 8.55 -4.29 -4.63
CA ALA A 89 9.19 -2.99 -4.73
C ALA A 89 10.59 -2.98 -4.09
N ARG A 90 10.75 -3.68 -2.96
CA ARG A 90 12.06 -3.84 -2.29
C ARG A 90 13.05 -4.65 -3.10
N LEU A 91 12.60 -5.68 -3.81
CA LEU A 91 13.45 -6.47 -4.70
C LEU A 91 13.92 -5.66 -5.91
N LEU A 92 13.10 -4.74 -6.41
CA LEU A 92 13.43 -3.91 -7.58
C LEU A 92 14.20 -2.64 -7.23
N GLY A 93 13.86 -1.98 -6.12
CA GLY A 93 14.38 -0.66 -5.74
C GLY A 93 15.28 -0.64 -4.52
N GLY A 94 15.46 -1.80 -3.86
CA GLY A 94 16.22 -1.91 -2.61
C GLY A 94 15.41 -1.51 -1.37
N PRO A 95 16.02 -1.57 -0.17
CA PRO A 95 15.36 -1.33 1.11
C PRO A 95 15.17 0.16 1.44
N GLU A 96 15.75 1.07 0.67
CA GLU A 96 15.72 2.50 0.93
C GLU A 96 14.31 3.08 0.74
N LEU A 97 13.69 3.59 1.81
CA LEU A 97 12.31 4.11 1.80
C LEU A 97 12.09 5.27 0.82
N ARG A 98 13.16 6.00 0.49
CA ARG A 98 13.11 7.08 -0.50
C ARG A 98 12.66 6.59 -1.88
N ARG A 99 13.12 5.40 -2.29
CA ARG A 99 12.78 4.75 -3.56
C ARG A 99 11.62 3.79 -3.40
N LEU A 100 11.57 3.10 -2.27
CA LEU A 100 10.58 2.09 -1.96
C LEU A 100 9.16 2.65 -1.94
N LEU A 101 8.91 3.81 -1.31
CA LEU A 101 7.58 4.41 -1.20
C LEU A 101 6.98 4.76 -2.57
N PRO A 102 7.63 5.56 -3.44
CA PRO A 102 7.06 5.87 -4.74
C PRO A 102 6.93 4.63 -5.64
N LEU A 103 7.90 3.72 -5.58
CA LEU A 103 7.85 2.48 -6.36
C LEU A 103 6.70 1.59 -5.90
N SER A 104 6.47 1.46 -4.59
CA SER A 104 5.32 0.72 -4.04
C SER A 104 3.99 1.35 -4.44
N ALA A 105 3.89 2.67 -4.46
CA ALA A 105 2.67 3.36 -4.89
C ALA A 105 2.37 3.08 -6.37
N LEU A 106 3.37 3.16 -7.25
CA LEU A 106 3.21 2.88 -8.68
C LEU A 106 2.88 1.40 -8.94
N LEU A 107 3.63 0.48 -8.33
CA LEU A 107 3.39 -0.95 -8.47
C LEU A 107 2.05 -1.38 -7.90
N GLY A 108 1.63 -0.80 -6.76
CA GLY A 108 0.33 -1.05 -6.15
C GLY A 108 -0.82 -0.60 -7.05
N GLY A 109 -0.71 0.60 -7.62
CA GLY A 109 -1.68 1.11 -8.59
C GLY A 109 -1.76 0.24 -9.85
N ALA A 110 -0.61 -0.13 -10.43
CA ALA A 110 -0.56 -1.02 -11.60
C ALA A 110 -1.13 -2.41 -11.29
N PHE A 111 -0.80 -2.98 -10.14
CA PHE A 111 -1.31 -4.27 -9.71
C PHE A 111 -2.84 -4.26 -9.53
N LEU A 112 -3.38 -3.25 -8.83
CA LEU A 112 -4.82 -3.13 -8.63
C LEU A 112 -5.56 -2.89 -9.94
N LEU A 113 -5.00 -2.09 -10.85
CA LEU A 113 -5.58 -1.87 -12.17
C LEU A 113 -5.63 -3.16 -12.99
N ALA A 114 -4.55 -3.96 -12.96
CA ALA A 114 -4.52 -5.26 -13.63
C ALA A 114 -5.55 -6.22 -13.05
N VAL A 115 -5.65 -6.29 -11.71
CA VAL A 115 -6.63 -7.16 -11.03
C VAL A 115 -8.07 -6.71 -11.32
N ASP A 116 -8.36 -5.41 -11.29
CA ASP A 116 -9.70 -4.89 -11.62
C ASP A 116 -10.07 -5.17 -13.08
N THR A 117 -9.11 -5.02 -14.00
CA THR A 117 -9.32 -5.35 -15.42
C THR A 117 -9.62 -6.84 -15.61
N LEU A 118 -8.90 -7.72 -14.90
CA LEU A 118 -9.17 -9.16 -14.90
C LEU A 118 -10.54 -9.49 -14.29
N ALA A 119 -10.90 -8.85 -13.17
CA ALA A 119 -12.19 -9.03 -12.52
C ALA A 119 -13.35 -8.72 -13.44
N ARG A 120 -13.25 -7.62 -14.21
CA ARG A 120 -14.26 -7.19 -15.17
C ARG A 120 -14.30 -8.04 -16.45
N SER A 121 -13.17 -8.61 -16.86
CA SER A 121 -13.07 -9.45 -18.06
C SER A 121 -13.47 -10.90 -17.84
N ALA A 122 -13.53 -11.38 -16.60
CA ALA A 122 -13.72 -12.80 -16.26
C ALA A 122 -15.16 -13.31 -16.39
N GLY A 123 -16.13 -12.48 -16.80
CA GLY A 123 -17.47 -12.96 -17.11
C GLY A 123 -18.62 -12.08 -16.63
N ARG A 124 -19.84 -12.66 -16.63
CA ARG A 124 -21.09 -11.97 -16.29
C ARG A 124 -21.27 -11.71 -14.79
N THR A 125 -20.48 -12.33 -13.94
CA THR A 125 -20.50 -12.12 -12.48
C THR A 125 -19.22 -11.42 -12.07
N GLU A 126 -19.37 -10.26 -11.41
CA GLU A 126 -18.23 -9.51 -10.89
C GLU A 126 -17.54 -10.30 -9.78
N LEU A 127 -16.29 -10.66 -10.02
CA LEU A 127 -15.48 -11.31 -9.00
C LEU A 127 -15.00 -10.24 -7.98
N PRO A 128 -15.19 -10.47 -6.67
CA PRO A 128 -14.71 -9.53 -5.66
C PRO A 128 -13.20 -9.36 -5.75
N LEU A 129 -12.73 -8.11 -5.72
CA LEU A 129 -11.30 -7.77 -5.78
C LEU A 129 -10.48 -8.46 -4.69
N GLY A 130 -11.05 -8.55 -3.47
CA GLY A 130 -10.40 -9.21 -2.34
C GLY A 130 -10.12 -10.69 -2.60
N VAL A 131 -11.01 -11.40 -3.30
CA VAL A 131 -10.82 -12.81 -3.67
C VAL A 131 -9.70 -12.94 -4.72
N LEU A 132 -9.72 -12.10 -5.75
CA LEU A 132 -8.70 -12.12 -6.80
C LEU A 132 -7.32 -11.73 -6.27
N THR A 133 -7.25 -10.69 -5.45
CA THR A 133 -5.97 -10.29 -4.82
C THR A 133 -5.44 -11.35 -3.88
N ALA A 134 -6.31 -12.10 -3.17
CA ALA A 134 -5.89 -13.23 -2.35
C ALA A 134 -5.40 -14.40 -3.21
N LEU A 135 -6.12 -14.72 -4.29
CA LEU A 135 -5.76 -15.82 -5.19
C LEU A 135 -4.39 -15.58 -5.88
N LEU A 136 -4.12 -14.34 -6.29
CA LEU A 136 -2.86 -13.97 -6.93
C LEU A 136 -1.76 -13.66 -5.91
N GLY A 137 -2.11 -13.00 -4.81
CA GLY A 137 -1.16 -12.55 -3.79
C GLY A 137 -0.57 -13.70 -2.97
N THR A 138 -1.39 -14.69 -2.60
CA THR A 138 -0.92 -15.81 -1.76
C THR A 138 0.19 -16.64 -2.43
N PRO A 139 0.03 -17.17 -3.66
CA PRO A 139 1.09 -17.94 -4.30
C PRO A 139 2.33 -17.09 -4.60
N LEU A 140 2.14 -15.83 -4.98
CA LEU A 140 3.24 -14.91 -5.22
C LEU A 140 4.03 -14.65 -3.93
N PHE A 141 3.35 -14.43 -2.81
CA PHE A 141 3.98 -14.23 -1.51
C PHE A 141 4.74 -15.47 -1.03
N LEU A 142 4.16 -16.66 -1.16
CA LEU A 142 4.84 -17.92 -0.82
C LEU A 142 6.08 -18.14 -1.67
N TRP A 143 6.00 -17.86 -2.97
CA TRP A 143 7.15 -17.94 -3.87
C TRP A 143 8.27 -16.95 -3.50
N LEU A 144 7.90 -15.73 -3.12
CA LEU A 144 8.84 -14.70 -2.66
C LEU A 144 9.53 -15.11 -1.35
N LEU A 145 8.79 -15.69 -0.39
CA LEU A 145 9.34 -16.22 0.86
C LEU A 145 10.33 -17.37 0.59
N ALA A 146 9.98 -18.28 -0.30
CA ALA A 146 10.84 -19.41 -0.66
C ALA A 146 12.16 -18.95 -1.31
N ARG A 147 12.17 -17.82 -2.02
CA ARG A 147 13.40 -17.24 -2.60
C ARG A 147 14.19 -16.34 -1.64
N GLY A 148 13.51 -15.66 -0.72
CA GLY A 148 14.16 -14.77 0.26
C GLY A 148 14.87 -15.48 1.40
N GLY A 149 14.68 -16.80 1.56
CA GLY A 149 15.33 -17.64 2.58
C GLY A 149 16.69 -18.24 2.16
N ARG A 150 17.31 -17.72 1.09
CA ARG A 150 18.67 -18.13 0.66
C ARG A 150 19.67 -17.02 0.75
#